data_c98735bb8eb023e9930a3ccae788fb55
#
_entry.id   c98735bb8eb023e9930a3ccae788fb55
#
_cell.length_a   1.000
_cell.length_b   1.000
_cell.length_c   1.000
_cell.angle_alpha   90.00
_cell.angle_beta   90.00
_cell.angle_gamma   90.00
#
_symmetry.space_group_name_H-M   'P 1'
#
loop_
_entity.id
_entity.type
_entity.pdbx_description
1 polymer ?
#
loop_
_entity_poly.entity_id
_entity_poly.type
_entity_poly.pdbx_seq_one_letter_code
_entity_poly.pdbx_strand_id
1 'polypeptide(L)'
;MRKQSGFTVIELIITILVLASAGVIFLVQKNNLSAGHRDTQRKTAINAIYYNLEEIVYPKLGGYPATLDAKQLKAMDSELLKDPNGTAIGESGSDYSYEPSSCNGDICEHYVLRASLEREAAFERKSRN
;
A
#
# COMPACT_ATOMS: atom_id res chain seq x y z
N MET A 1 -55.43 25.95 19.48
CA MET A 1 -54.55 26.50 18.41
C MET A 1 -53.10 26.18 18.74
N ARG A 2 -52.47 25.27 18.00
CA ARG A 2 -51.02 24.99 18.15
C ARG A 2 -50.27 26.17 17.51
N LYS A 3 -49.52 26.94 18.31
CA LYS A 3 -48.55 27.91 17.81
C LYS A 3 -47.50 27.13 17.01
N GLN A 4 -47.46 27.28 15.70
CA GLN A 4 -46.34 26.86 14.90
C GLN A 4 -45.21 27.89 15.17
N SER A 5 -44.24 27.50 15.99
CA SER A 5 -43.00 28.24 16.12
C SER A 5 -42.17 27.98 14.86
N GLY A 6 -42.07 28.99 13.99
CA GLY A 6 -41.17 28.91 12.83
C GLY A 6 -39.71 28.98 13.29
N PHE A 7 -38.81 28.38 12.51
CA PHE A 7 -37.36 28.47 12.72
C PHE A 7 -36.90 29.94 12.73
N THR A 8 -36.06 30.26 13.69
CA THR A 8 -35.40 31.56 13.71
C THR A 8 -34.24 31.60 12.72
N VAL A 9 -33.92 32.80 12.17
CA VAL A 9 -32.79 32.96 11.24
C VAL A 9 -31.47 32.49 11.85
N ILE A 10 -31.29 32.71 13.15
CA ILE A 10 -30.07 32.29 13.87
C ILE A 10 -29.98 30.76 13.98
N GLU A 11 -31.09 30.11 14.21
CA GLU A 11 -31.16 28.62 14.27
C GLU A 11 -30.82 28.01 12.91
N LEU A 12 -31.25 28.61 11.82
CA LEU A 12 -30.90 28.19 10.46
C LEU A 12 -29.41 28.36 10.20
N ILE A 13 -28.79 29.46 10.58
CA ILE A 13 -27.36 29.72 10.41
C ILE A 13 -26.54 28.68 11.20
N ILE A 14 -26.90 28.45 12.47
CA ILE A 14 -26.21 27.44 13.31
C ILE A 14 -26.33 26.06 12.69
N THR A 15 -27.51 25.69 12.20
CA THR A 15 -27.70 24.38 11.56
C THR A 15 -26.83 24.20 10.32
N ILE A 16 -26.73 25.24 9.47
CA ILE A 16 -25.86 25.18 8.28
C ILE A 16 -24.39 25.07 8.69
N LEU A 17 -23.92 25.78 9.70
CA LEU A 17 -22.54 25.70 10.19
C LEU A 17 -22.20 24.31 10.74
N VAL A 18 -23.11 23.69 11.49
CA VAL A 18 -22.94 22.34 12.03
C VAL A 18 -22.89 21.32 10.90
N LEU A 19 -23.80 21.41 9.93
CA LEU A 19 -23.80 20.48 8.77
C LEU A 19 -22.55 20.64 7.91
N ALA A 20 -22.09 21.87 7.67
CA ALA A 20 -20.88 22.13 6.92
C ALA A 20 -19.63 21.56 7.62
N SER A 21 -19.50 21.75 8.94
CA SER A 21 -18.39 21.20 9.71
C SER A 21 -18.38 19.66 9.72
N ALA A 22 -19.54 19.04 9.90
CA ALA A 22 -19.69 17.59 9.83
C ALA A 22 -19.31 17.03 8.44
N GLY A 23 -19.71 17.73 7.37
CA GLY A 23 -19.34 17.36 5.99
C GLY A 23 -17.83 17.39 5.75
N VAL A 24 -17.12 18.40 6.22
CA VAL A 24 -15.66 18.50 6.11
C VAL A 24 -14.97 17.35 6.86
N ILE A 25 -15.37 17.07 8.10
CA ILE A 25 -14.83 15.97 8.89
C ILE A 25 -15.03 14.63 8.17
N PHE A 26 -16.21 14.40 7.61
CA PHE A 26 -16.52 13.17 6.88
C PHE A 26 -15.62 12.97 5.66
N LEU A 27 -15.38 14.01 4.87
CA LEU A 27 -14.51 13.95 3.69
C LEU A 27 -13.05 13.65 4.06
N VAL A 28 -12.54 14.30 5.12
CA VAL A 28 -11.18 14.04 5.61
C VAL A 28 -11.02 12.60 6.08
N GLN A 29 -11.99 12.09 6.84
CA GLN A 29 -11.94 10.71 7.34
C GLN A 29 -12.04 9.69 6.20
N LYS A 30 -12.88 9.92 5.18
CA LYS A 30 -12.97 9.05 4.01
C LYS A 30 -11.64 8.93 3.28
N ASN A 31 -10.95 10.05 3.05
CA ASN A 31 -9.65 10.04 2.38
C ASN A 31 -8.58 9.29 3.19
N ASN A 32 -8.56 9.51 4.51
CA ASN A 32 -7.64 8.83 5.41
C ASN A 32 -7.88 7.32 5.46
N LEU A 33 -9.14 6.88 5.44
CA LEU A 33 -9.48 5.46 5.43
C LEU A 33 -9.05 4.78 4.11
N SER A 34 -9.27 5.44 2.98
CA SER A 34 -8.85 4.94 1.67
C SER A 34 -7.33 4.82 1.56
N ALA A 35 -6.57 5.81 2.05
CA ALA A 35 -5.11 5.76 2.11
C ALA A 35 -4.63 4.61 3.01
N GLY A 36 -5.22 4.44 4.20
CA GLY A 36 -4.90 3.33 5.09
C GLY A 36 -5.18 1.94 4.48
N HIS A 37 -6.23 1.82 3.69
CA HIS A 37 -6.54 0.59 2.97
C HIS A 37 -5.46 0.27 1.91
N ARG A 38 -5.05 1.26 1.10
CA ARG A 38 -3.97 1.10 0.12
C ARG A 38 -2.64 0.76 0.79
N ASP A 39 -2.31 1.38 1.92
CA ASP A 39 -1.11 1.05 2.68
C ASP A 39 -1.12 -0.38 3.22
N THR A 40 -2.28 -0.87 3.67
CA THR A 40 -2.45 -2.27 4.08
C THR A 40 -2.25 -3.22 2.90
N GLN A 41 -2.78 -2.90 1.72
CA GLN A 41 -2.56 -3.68 0.50
C GLN A 41 -1.07 -3.73 0.14
N ARG A 42 -0.35 -2.60 0.18
CA ARG A 42 1.09 -2.53 -0.06
C ARG A 42 1.88 -3.42 0.90
N LYS A 43 1.61 -3.34 2.19
CA LYS A 43 2.26 -4.18 3.21
C LYS A 43 1.99 -5.67 2.98
N THR A 44 0.77 -6.03 2.62
CA THR A 44 0.38 -7.41 2.31
C THR A 44 1.12 -7.93 1.10
N ALA A 45 1.21 -7.14 0.02
CA ALA A 45 1.93 -7.50 -1.19
C ALA A 45 3.44 -7.72 -0.92
N ILE A 46 4.10 -6.78 -0.24
CA ILE A 46 5.52 -6.90 0.13
C ILE A 46 5.77 -8.14 1.01
N ASN A 47 4.89 -8.44 1.97
CA ASN A 47 5.02 -9.64 2.76
C ASN A 47 4.83 -10.93 1.92
N ALA A 48 3.90 -10.94 0.98
CA ALA A 48 3.69 -12.08 0.09
C ALA A 48 4.91 -12.33 -0.81
N ILE A 49 5.48 -11.26 -1.39
CA ILE A 49 6.72 -11.33 -2.18
C ILE A 49 7.87 -11.86 -1.31
N TYR A 50 8.04 -11.30 -0.11
CA TYR A 50 9.06 -11.72 0.84
C TYR A 50 8.96 -13.22 1.14
N TYR A 51 7.80 -13.73 1.55
CA TYR A 51 7.63 -15.14 1.85
C TYR A 51 7.86 -16.04 0.63
N ASN A 52 7.47 -15.59 -0.56
CA ASN A 52 7.75 -16.34 -1.79
C ASN A 52 9.25 -16.43 -2.05
N LEU A 53 9.99 -15.34 -1.90
CA LEU A 53 11.45 -15.32 -2.06
C LEU A 53 12.14 -16.23 -1.03
N GLU A 54 11.76 -16.16 0.24
CA GLU A 54 12.40 -16.92 1.31
C GLU A 54 12.05 -18.41 1.31
N GLU A 55 10.78 -18.76 1.09
CA GLU A 55 10.29 -20.13 1.28
C GLU A 55 10.24 -20.93 -0.02
N ILE A 56 10.23 -20.28 -1.18
CA ILE A 56 10.08 -20.96 -2.48
C ILE A 56 11.29 -20.72 -3.38
N VAL A 57 11.73 -19.49 -3.54
CA VAL A 57 12.79 -19.14 -4.49
C VAL A 57 14.17 -19.51 -3.92
N TYR A 58 14.49 -19.05 -2.72
CA TYR A 58 15.79 -19.31 -2.09
C TYR A 58 16.14 -20.81 -1.98
N PRO A 59 15.24 -21.70 -1.51
CA PRO A 59 15.55 -23.14 -1.44
C PRO A 59 15.81 -23.80 -2.80
N LYS A 60 15.27 -23.21 -3.88
CA LYS A 60 15.44 -23.73 -5.25
C LYS A 60 16.71 -23.23 -5.93
N LEU A 61 17.06 -21.97 -5.73
CA LEU A 61 18.14 -21.29 -6.45
C LEU A 61 19.41 -21.14 -5.62
N GLY A 62 19.34 -21.28 -4.30
CA GLY A 62 20.44 -21.00 -3.38
C GLY A 62 20.76 -19.51 -3.26
N GLY A 63 19.84 -18.63 -3.63
CA GLY A 63 19.94 -17.18 -3.60
C GLY A 63 18.70 -16.50 -4.15
N TYR A 64 18.79 -15.21 -4.39
CA TYR A 64 17.67 -14.38 -4.84
C TYR A 64 17.90 -13.91 -6.27
N PRO A 65 16.86 -13.76 -7.10
CA PRO A 65 17.01 -13.32 -8.48
C PRO A 65 17.48 -11.86 -8.54
N ALA A 66 18.29 -11.52 -9.55
CA ALA A 66 18.73 -10.14 -9.79
C ALA A 66 17.59 -9.22 -10.23
N THR A 67 16.49 -9.76 -10.76
CA THR A 67 15.28 -9.02 -11.15
C THR A 67 14.04 -9.80 -10.70
N LEU A 68 12.97 -9.08 -10.33
CA LEU A 68 11.69 -9.70 -10.01
C LEU A 68 10.74 -9.57 -11.19
N ASP A 69 10.23 -10.72 -11.64
CA ASP A 69 9.14 -10.77 -12.60
C ASP A 69 8.10 -11.85 -12.21
N ALA A 70 6.91 -11.77 -12.80
CA ALA A 70 5.83 -12.71 -12.54
C ALA A 70 6.16 -14.16 -12.94
N LYS A 71 7.15 -14.37 -13.80
CA LYS A 71 7.57 -15.70 -14.24
C LYS A 71 8.40 -16.42 -13.19
N GLN A 72 9.15 -15.69 -12.39
CA GLN A 72 9.98 -16.21 -11.32
C GLN A 72 9.15 -16.51 -10.06
N LEU A 73 8.12 -15.74 -9.80
CA LEU A 73 7.22 -15.85 -8.65
C LEU A 73 5.93 -16.62 -8.98
N LYS A 74 6.04 -17.73 -9.71
CA LYS A 74 4.91 -18.52 -10.24
C LYS A 74 3.89 -19.01 -9.20
N ALA A 75 4.28 -19.10 -7.93
CA ALA A 75 3.41 -19.57 -6.85
C ALA A 75 2.59 -18.44 -6.22
N MET A 76 2.66 -17.22 -6.78
CA MET A 76 2.02 -16.03 -6.24
C MET A 76 1.09 -15.40 -7.29
N ASP A 77 0.03 -14.75 -6.81
CA ASP A 77 -0.83 -13.95 -7.67
C ASP A 77 -0.04 -12.78 -8.27
N SER A 78 -0.01 -12.68 -9.60
CA SER A 78 0.69 -11.63 -10.31
C SER A 78 0.18 -10.21 -10.00
N GLU A 79 -1.06 -10.08 -9.53
CA GLU A 79 -1.61 -8.80 -9.11
C GLU A 79 -0.92 -8.25 -7.84
N LEU A 80 -0.33 -9.11 -7.01
CA LEU A 80 0.46 -8.69 -5.85
C LEU A 80 1.80 -8.05 -6.23
N LEU A 81 2.24 -8.20 -7.47
CA LEU A 81 3.42 -7.51 -8.01
C LEU A 81 3.12 -6.09 -8.48
N LYS A 82 1.86 -5.71 -8.53
CA LYS A 82 1.40 -4.36 -8.86
C LYS A 82 1.00 -3.61 -7.61
N ASP A 83 1.33 -2.33 -7.59
CA ASP A 83 0.85 -1.44 -6.54
C ASP A 83 -0.66 -1.14 -6.69
N PRO A 84 -1.30 -0.49 -5.71
CA PRO A 84 -2.72 -0.12 -5.82
C PRO A 84 -3.05 0.82 -6.99
N ASN A 85 -2.06 1.43 -7.65
CA ASN A 85 -2.21 2.26 -8.84
C ASN A 85 -2.08 1.43 -10.13
N GLY A 86 -1.73 0.15 -10.02
CA GLY A 86 -1.57 -0.78 -11.14
C GLY A 86 -0.17 -0.82 -11.74
N THR A 87 0.82 -0.13 -11.15
CA THR A 87 2.21 -0.12 -11.61
C THR A 87 2.97 -1.31 -11.04
N ALA A 88 3.64 -2.07 -11.91
CA ALA A 88 4.37 -3.26 -11.47
C ALA A 88 5.68 -2.92 -10.75
N ILE A 89 6.12 -3.82 -9.87
CA ILE A 89 7.42 -3.70 -9.19
C ILE A 89 8.55 -3.62 -10.21
N GLY A 90 9.47 -2.68 -10.01
CA GLY A 90 10.58 -2.41 -10.92
C GLY A 90 10.25 -1.45 -12.08
N GLU A 91 8.99 -1.10 -12.29
CA GLU A 91 8.60 -0.06 -13.25
C GLU A 91 8.77 1.34 -12.65
N SER A 92 9.05 2.31 -13.52
CA SER A 92 9.16 3.72 -13.09
C SER A 92 7.83 4.22 -12.53
N GLY A 93 7.86 4.79 -11.32
CA GLY A 93 6.67 5.29 -10.63
C GLY A 93 5.94 4.25 -9.78
N SER A 94 6.46 3.02 -9.68
CA SER A 94 5.91 2.02 -8.75
C SER A 94 6.16 2.42 -7.31
N ASP A 95 5.16 2.17 -6.45
CA ASP A 95 5.30 2.29 -5.00
C ASP A 95 6.15 1.15 -4.40
N TYR A 96 6.48 0.12 -5.22
CA TYR A 96 7.29 -1.02 -4.81
C TYR A 96 8.67 -0.97 -5.40
N SER A 97 9.70 -1.27 -4.60
CA SER A 97 11.06 -1.46 -5.07
C SER A 97 11.67 -2.76 -4.58
N TYR A 98 12.48 -3.36 -5.44
CA TYR A 98 13.31 -4.52 -5.14
C TYR A 98 14.76 -4.16 -5.44
N GLU A 99 15.59 -4.23 -4.42
CA GLU A 99 17.00 -3.86 -4.50
C GLU A 99 17.86 -5.07 -4.11
N PRO A 100 18.27 -5.88 -5.09
CA PRO A 100 19.20 -6.99 -4.85
C PRO A 100 20.61 -6.48 -4.62
N SER A 101 21.42 -7.23 -3.89
CA SER A 101 22.82 -6.92 -3.62
C SER A 101 23.69 -8.17 -3.52
N SER A 102 25.00 -7.99 -3.67
CA SER A 102 25.98 -9.08 -3.72
C SER A 102 25.63 -10.13 -4.80
N CYS A 103 25.40 -9.65 -6.04
CA CYS A 103 25.01 -10.50 -7.14
C CYS A 103 26.21 -11.13 -7.85
N ASN A 104 26.07 -12.41 -8.17
CA ASN A 104 26.97 -13.13 -9.07
C ASN A 104 26.15 -13.66 -10.26
N GLY A 105 26.18 -12.93 -11.37
CA GLY A 105 25.27 -13.16 -12.50
C GLY A 105 23.82 -12.83 -12.13
N ASP A 106 22.93 -13.79 -12.34
CA ASP A 106 21.50 -13.65 -12.10
C ASP A 106 21.07 -13.99 -10.65
N ILE A 107 22.01 -14.37 -9.80
CA ILE A 107 21.75 -14.77 -8.40
C ILE A 107 22.44 -13.80 -7.45
N CYS A 108 21.71 -13.31 -6.48
CA CYS A 108 22.13 -12.38 -5.44
C CYS A 108 22.06 -13.01 -4.05
N GLU A 109 22.93 -12.57 -3.13
CA GLU A 109 22.96 -13.08 -1.76
C GLU A 109 21.91 -12.38 -0.89
N HIS A 110 21.68 -11.12 -1.15
CA HIS A 110 20.78 -10.30 -0.33
C HIS A 110 19.82 -9.47 -1.20
N TYR A 111 18.74 -9.01 -0.58
CA TYR A 111 17.83 -8.03 -1.16
C TYR A 111 17.17 -7.16 -0.10
N VAL A 112 16.65 -6.04 -0.53
CA VAL A 112 15.73 -5.20 0.22
C VAL A 112 14.48 -4.97 -0.62
N LEU A 113 13.32 -5.30 -0.05
CA LEU A 113 12.00 -4.97 -0.58
C LEU A 113 11.46 -3.76 0.16
N ARG A 114 10.90 -2.80 -0.57
CA ARG A 114 10.25 -1.62 0.01
C ARG A 114 8.91 -1.35 -0.63
N ALA A 115 8.00 -0.80 0.18
CA ALA A 115 6.80 -0.14 -0.30
C ALA A 115 6.74 1.28 0.25
N SER A 116 6.50 2.26 -0.62
CA SER A 116 6.16 3.63 -0.22
C SER A 116 4.74 3.65 0.33
N LEU A 117 4.55 4.20 1.52
CA LEU A 117 3.24 4.32 2.15
C LEU A 117 2.78 5.77 2.15
N GLU A 118 1.46 5.97 2.19
CA GLU A 118 0.87 7.32 2.16
C GLU A 118 0.77 7.95 3.55
N ARG A 119 0.65 7.12 4.59
CA ARG A 119 0.40 7.54 5.98
C ARG A 119 1.55 7.28 6.94
N GLU A 120 2.51 6.47 6.54
CA GLU A 120 3.60 6.00 7.38
C GLU A 120 4.92 6.07 6.62
N ALA A 121 6.03 5.85 7.32
CA ALA A 121 7.32 5.64 6.68
C ALA A 121 7.29 4.39 5.78
N ALA A 122 8.19 4.33 4.79
CA ALA A 122 8.27 3.19 3.89
C ALA A 122 8.39 1.88 4.66
N PHE A 123 7.63 0.88 4.21
CA PHE A 123 7.67 -0.47 4.78
C PHE A 123 8.76 -1.28 4.10
N GLU A 124 9.65 -1.87 4.88
CA GLU A 124 10.80 -2.62 4.38
C GLU A 124 10.79 -4.08 4.85
N ARG A 125 11.27 -4.96 3.96
CA ARG A 125 11.66 -6.34 4.25
C ARG A 125 13.04 -6.61 3.67
N LYS A 126 13.91 -7.24 4.46
CA LYS A 126 15.26 -7.63 4.04
C LYS A 126 15.36 -9.14 4.00
N SER A 127 16.25 -9.67 3.16
CA SER A 127 16.56 -11.09 3.13
C SER A 127 16.96 -11.61 4.53
N ARG A 128 16.65 -12.88 4.79
CA ARG A 128 17.03 -13.53 6.06
C ARG A 128 18.51 -13.91 6.10
N ASN A 129 19.07 -14.24 4.95
CA ASN A 129 20.46 -14.67 4.79
C ASN A 129 21.30 -13.56 4.20
#